data_b548d6d53fddb6ad31c7ee5cb4c1d5c9
#
_entry.id   b548d6d53fddb6ad31c7ee5cb4c1d5c9
#
_cell.length_a   1.000
_cell.length_b   1.000
_cell.length_c   1.000
_cell.angle_alpha   90.00
_cell.angle_beta   90.00
_cell.angle_gamma   90.00
#
_symmetry.space_group_name_H-M   'P 1'
#
loop_
_entity.id
_entity.type
_entity.pdbx_description
1 polymer ?
#
loop_
_entity_poly.entity_id
_entity_poly.type
_entity_poly.pdbx_seq_one_letter_code
_entity_poly.pdbx_strand_id
1 'polypeptide(L)'
;MKXNSLDNSFWNIRYQNNQTGWDLGEISNPIKKWFDNQENKKINILXPGAGKGHEVKYGFEXGFENXFYMDXSSXAADLFKEIXPXXPKDQILTGDFFSLKKPLFFDVIIEXTFFCAIDPVLRPNYVEKTNEILKENGKIXGLLFNREFDTXGPPFGGTEKEYRGLFNSKFNFKKFENSLLSSXPRKEYEFWIELIKKN
;
A
#
# COMPACT_ATOMS: atom_id res chain seq x y z
N MET A 1 -17.96 20.00 13.32
CA MET A 1 -16.71 20.25 12.55
C MET A 1 -16.65 19.25 11.39
N LYS A 2 -16.55 19.72 10.13
CA LYS A 2 -16.33 18.82 9.00
C LYS A 2 -14.96 18.16 9.13
N UNK A 3 -14.77 17.05 9.25
CA UNK A 3 -13.68 16.40 9.30
C UNK A 3 -12.99 16.75 8.18
N ASN A 4 -11.95 16.98 8.23
CA ASN A 4 -11.12 17.21 7.07
C ASN A 4 -11.14 15.95 6.21
N SER A 5 -11.72 16.01 5.04
CA SER A 5 -11.72 14.88 4.12
C SER A 5 -10.27 14.54 3.75
N LEU A 6 -9.95 13.23 3.73
CA LEU A 6 -8.62 12.72 3.36
C LEU A 6 -8.53 12.62 1.83
N ASP A 7 -8.74 13.75 1.16
CA ASP A 7 -8.77 13.86 -0.30
C ASP A 7 -7.38 14.23 -0.87
N ASN A 8 -7.32 14.43 -2.16
CA ASN A 8 -6.05 14.76 -2.82
C ASN A 8 -5.46 16.10 -2.33
N SER A 9 -6.33 17.07 -1.96
CA SER A 9 -5.86 18.36 -1.44
C SER A 9 -5.18 18.20 -0.09
N PHE A 10 -5.74 17.37 0.79
CA PHE A 10 -5.16 17.06 2.09
C PHE A 10 -3.74 16.50 1.94
N TRP A 11 -3.58 15.52 1.05
CA TRP A 11 -2.28 14.87 0.86
C TRP A 11 -1.30 15.76 0.09
N ASN A 12 -1.78 16.49 -0.94
CA ASN A 12 -0.94 17.43 -1.70
C ASN A 12 -0.26 18.44 -0.79
N ILE A 13 -1.00 19.04 0.14
CA ILE A 13 -0.47 20.02 1.09
C ILE A 13 0.66 19.40 1.92
N ARG A 14 0.49 18.16 2.38
CA ARG A 14 1.53 17.47 3.16
C ARG A 14 2.80 17.24 2.36
N TYR A 15 2.67 16.80 1.10
CA TYR A 15 3.84 16.61 0.24
C TYR A 15 4.52 17.95 -0.08
N GLN A 16 3.74 18.98 -0.36
CA GLN A 16 4.28 20.33 -0.64
C GLN A 16 5.06 20.89 0.55
N ASN A 17 4.60 20.61 1.76
CA ASN A 17 5.18 21.14 3.00
C ASN A 17 6.19 20.18 3.65
N ASN A 18 6.56 19.08 2.98
CA ASN A 18 7.47 18.05 3.52
C ASN A 18 6.97 17.47 4.86
N GLN A 19 5.65 17.41 5.05
CA GLN A 19 5.03 16.85 6.25
C GLN A 19 4.77 15.36 6.02
N THR A 20 5.84 14.59 5.78
CA THR A 20 5.80 13.19 5.38
C THR A 20 6.48 12.28 6.42
N GLY A 21 6.08 12.44 7.68
CA GLY A 21 6.65 11.68 8.80
C GLY A 21 6.51 10.16 8.71
N TRP A 22 5.62 9.68 7.85
CA TRP A 22 5.47 8.24 7.58
C TRP A 22 6.53 7.69 6.64
N ASP A 23 7.23 8.57 5.90
CA ASP A 23 8.21 8.19 4.88
C ASP A 23 9.51 7.74 5.56
N LEU A 24 9.91 6.52 5.29
CA LEU A 24 11.17 5.96 5.82
C LEU A 24 12.41 6.45 5.06
N GLY A 25 12.20 7.14 3.92
CA GLY A 25 13.29 7.60 3.06
C GLY A 25 13.85 6.51 2.15
N GLU A 26 13.38 5.27 2.32
CA GLU A 26 13.82 4.12 1.52
C GLU A 26 12.75 3.03 1.60
N ILE A 27 12.90 1.98 0.80
CA ILE A 27 12.01 0.82 0.84
C ILE A 27 12.05 0.17 2.23
N SER A 28 10.90 -0.27 2.73
CA SER A 28 10.87 -1.00 3.99
C SER A 28 11.51 -2.39 3.82
N ASN A 29 12.27 -2.82 4.83
CA ASN A 29 13.03 -4.06 4.78
C ASN A 29 12.16 -5.32 4.51
N PRO A 30 10.97 -5.48 5.13
CA PRO A 30 10.16 -6.66 4.83
C PRO A 30 9.72 -6.72 3.37
N ILE A 31 9.38 -5.58 2.77
CA ILE A 31 8.94 -5.52 1.37
C ILE A 31 10.14 -5.76 0.44
N LYS A 32 11.31 -5.20 0.78
CA LYS A 32 12.56 -5.46 0.05
C LYS A 32 12.84 -6.97 0.01
N LYS A 33 12.77 -7.63 1.16
CA LYS A 33 12.99 -9.07 1.25
C LYS A 33 11.98 -9.83 0.39
N TRP A 34 10.71 -9.41 0.40
CA TRP A 34 9.69 -10.04 -0.43
C TRP A 34 10.07 -9.95 -1.91
N PHE A 35 10.44 -8.76 -2.41
CA PHE A 35 10.87 -8.58 -3.80
C PHE A 35 12.07 -9.49 -4.14
N ASP A 36 13.07 -9.51 -3.26
CA ASP A 36 14.32 -10.28 -3.48
C ASP A 36 14.06 -11.78 -3.62
N ASN A 37 12.96 -12.26 -3.03
CA ASN A 37 12.58 -13.69 -3.07
C ASN A 37 11.64 -14.03 -4.23
N GLN A 38 11.23 -13.06 -5.06
CA GLN A 38 10.32 -13.33 -6.19
C GLN A 38 11.11 -13.66 -7.45
N GLU A 39 10.88 -14.84 -7.99
CA GLU A 39 11.54 -15.29 -9.23
C GLU A 39 10.86 -14.73 -10.48
N ASN A 40 9.51 -14.69 -10.48
CA ASN A 40 8.75 -14.23 -11.65
C ASN A 40 8.65 -12.71 -11.66
N LYS A 41 9.39 -12.07 -12.54
CA LYS A 41 9.44 -10.60 -12.69
C LYS A 41 8.31 -10.04 -13.57
N LYS A 42 7.46 -10.92 -14.13
CA LYS A 42 6.40 -10.51 -15.07
C LYS A 42 5.03 -10.37 -14.40
N ILE A 43 4.95 -10.63 -13.10
CA ILE A 43 3.69 -10.47 -12.36
C ILE A 43 3.28 -8.99 -12.32
N ASN A 44 1.97 -8.74 -12.32
CA ASN A 44 1.40 -7.39 -12.22
C ASN A 44 1.28 -7.02 -10.76
N ILE A 45 1.94 -5.93 -10.34
CA ILE A 45 1.98 -5.48 -8.94
C ILE A 45 1.46 -4.05 -8.86
N LEU A 46 0.62 -3.77 -7.88
CA LEU A 46 0.13 -2.42 -7.57
C LEU A 46 0.56 -1.99 -6.17
N UNK A 47 1.06 -0.76 -5.75
CA UNK A 47 1.28 -0.32 -4.81
C UNK A 47 0.54 0.64 -4.57
N PRO A 48 -0.73 0.78 -4.06
CA PRO A 48 -1.60 1.95 -3.83
C PRO A 48 -1.09 2.82 -2.69
N GLY A 49 -1.38 4.10 -2.75
CA GLY A 49 -0.89 5.05 -1.77
C GLY A 49 0.63 5.07 -1.72
N ALA A 50 1.26 5.03 -2.89
CA ALA A 50 2.69 4.78 -3.00
C ALA A 50 3.57 5.94 -2.54
N GLY A 51 3.03 7.14 -2.39
CA GLY A 51 3.77 8.29 -1.89
C GLY A 51 5.00 8.60 -2.73
N LYS A 52 6.18 8.63 -2.11
CA LYS A 52 7.43 8.86 -2.86
C LYS A 52 7.86 7.65 -3.69
N GLY A 53 7.19 6.50 -3.54
CA GLY A 53 7.33 5.37 -4.45
C GLY A 53 8.57 4.52 -4.27
N HIS A 54 9.15 4.48 -3.06
CA HIS A 54 10.37 3.69 -2.81
C HIS A 54 10.21 2.22 -3.19
N GLU A 55 9.06 1.62 -2.88
CA GLU A 55 8.77 0.22 -3.19
C GLU A 55 8.65 0.00 -4.69
N VAL A 56 7.98 0.91 -5.41
CA VAL A 56 7.83 0.83 -6.87
C VAL A 56 9.21 0.99 -7.55
N LYS A 57 9.99 1.98 -7.09
CA LYS A 57 11.36 2.20 -7.61
C LYS A 57 12.20 0.95 -7.46
N TYR A 58 12.22 0.37 -6.25
CA TYR A 58 13.02 -0.84 -5.97
C TYR A 58 12.58 -1.99 -6.88
N GLY A 59 11.29 -2.27 -6.96
CA GLY A 59 10.77 -3.36 -7.80
C GLY A 59 11.13 -3.15 -9.27
N PHE A 60 10.98 -1.92 -9.77
CA PHE A 60 11.35 -1.57 -11.15
C PHE A 60 12.86 -1.83 -11.37
N GLU A 61 13.69 -1.38 -10.51
CA GLU A 61 15.15 -1.58 -10.57
C GLU A 61 15.55 -3.05 -10.42
N UNK A 62 14.69 -3.80 -9.73
CA UNK A 62 14.91 -5.05 -9.58
C UNK A 62 14.49 -5.78 -10.60
N GLY A 63 13.90 -5.28 -11.79
CA GLY A 63 13.54 -5.94 -13.03
C GLY A 63 12.07 -6.34 -13.17
N PHE A 64 11.21 -5.91 -12.24
CA PHE A 64 9.77 -6.13 -12.34
C PHE A 64 9.20 -5.22 -13.43
N GLU A 65 8.70 -5.82 -14.50
CA GLU A 65 8.26 -5.07 -15.69
C GLU A 65 6.91 -4.38 -15.47
N ASN A 66 6.09 -4.88 -14.57
CA ASN A 66 4.69 -4.42 -14.37
C ASN A 66 4.43 -3.95 -12.94
N UNK A 67 5.13 -2.94 -12.12
CA UNK A 67 5.03 -2.47 -11.02
C UNK A 67 4.35 -1.33 -11.12
N PHE A 68 3.09 -1.15 -10.87
CA PHE A 68 2.23 0.04 -10.99
C PHE A 68 2.27 0.87 -9.71
N TYR A 69 2.52 2.16 -9.90
CA TYR A 69 2.42 3.20 -8.86
C TYR A 69 1.00 3.73 -8.82
N MET A 70 0.44 4.01 -7.65
CA MET A 70 -0.81 4.77 -7.53
C MET A 70 -0.84 5.63 -6.28
N ASP A 71 -1.34 6.86 -6.47
CA ASP A 71 -1.54 7.75 -5.32
C ASP A 71 -2.62 8.82 -5.64
N UNK A 72 -3.24 9.28 -4.65
CA UNK A 72 -4.06 10.19 -4.71
C UNK A 72 -3.55 11.42 -4.92
N SER A 73 -2.35 11.70 -4.46
CA SER A 73 -1.69 13.01 -4.49
C SER A 73 -0.94 13.21 -5.80
N SER A 74 -1.30 14.18 -6.58
CA SER A 74 -0.49 14.57 -7.75
C SER A 74 0.90 15.08 -7.31
N UNK A 75 1.04 15.51 -6.18
CA UNK A 75 2.16 15.88 -5.68
C UNK A 75 3.06 14.84 -5.44
N ALA A 76 2.62 13.82 -4.87
CA ALA A 76 3.44 12.63 -4.66
C ALA A 76 3.85 12.00 -6.00
N ALA A 77 2.93 11.88 -6.93
CA ALA A 77 3.19 11.31 -8.25
C ALA A 77 4.28 12.09 -9.00
N ASP A 78 4.26 13.41 -8.91
CA ASP A 78 5.29 14.24 -9.57
C ASP A 78 6.67 14.02 -8.94
N LEU A 79 6.74 13.91 -7.61
CA LEU A 79 8.00 13.57 -6.92
C LEU A 79 8.50 12.19 -7.37
N PHE A 80 7.59 11.23 -7.48
CA PHE A 80 7.96 9.88 -7.93
C PHE A 80 8.51 9.90 -9.36
N LYS A 81 7.90 10.67 -10.26
CA LYS A 81 8.37 10.80 -11.65
C LYS A 81 9.80 11.34 -11.72
N GLU A 82 10.16 12.21 -10.78
CA GLU A 82 11.54 12.75 -10.69
C GLU A 82 12.55 11.69 -10.28
N ILE A 83 12.16 10.77 -9.42
CA ILE A 83 13.09 9.74 -8.91
C ILE A 83 13.10 8.44 -9.72
N UNK A 84 12.12 7.96 -10.50
CA UNK A 84 12.13 7.01 -11.23
C UNK A 84 11.82 7.33 -12.46
N PRO A 85 12.47 8.34 -13.21
CA PRO A 85 12.09 8.77 -14.58
C PRO A 85 11.91 7.64 -15.63
N UNK A 86 12.13 6.56 -15.29
CA UNK A 86 12.11 5.46 -15.99
C UNK A 86 10.97 4.67 -15.90
N UNK A 87 10.13 4.73 -14.97
CA UNK A 87 9.07 4.18 -14.87
C UNK A 87 8.32 4.60 -15.88
N PRO A 88 7.52 3.63 -16.69
CA PRO A 88 6.61 3.97 -17.77
C PRO A 88 5.42 4.81 -17.30
N LYS A 89 5.09 5.80 -18.04
CA LYS A 89 4.05 6.76 -17.65
C LYS A 89 2.68 6.09 -17.47
N ASP A 90 2.37 5.07 -18.26
CA ASP A 90 1.10 4.33 -18.16
C ASP A 90 1.03 3.41 -16.92
N GLN A 91 2.14 3.27 -16.22
CA GLN A 91 2.20 2.54 -14.94
C GLN A 91 2.16 3.50 -13.73
N ILE A 92 2.01 4.80 -13.97
CA ILE A 92 1.87 5.81 -12.90
C ILE A 92 0.42 6.30 -12.90
N LEU A 93 -0.36 5.79 -11.97
CA LEU A 93 -1.80 6.08 -11.87
C LEU A 93 -1.99 7.16 -10.80
N THR A 94 -2.59 8.28 -11.18
CA THR A 94 -2.94 9.35 -10.23
C THR A 94 -4.45 9.40 -10.10
N GLY A 95 -4.97 9.22 -8.90
CA GLY A 95 -6.40 9.25 -8.65
C GLY A 95 -6.83 8.42 -7.46
N ASP A 96 -8.15 8.29 -7.33
CA ASP A 96 -8.78 7.59 -6.21
C ASP A 96 -8.73 6.07 -6.42
N PHE A 97 -8.08 5.38 -5.49
CA PHE A 97 -7.98 3.91 -5.47
C PHE A 97 -9.37 3.25 -5.59
N PHE A 98 -10.36 3.81 -4.90
CA PHE A 98 -11.72 3.21 -4.88
C PHE A 98 -12.44 3.36 -6.21
N SER A 99 -11.93 4.20 -7.11
CA SER A 99 -12.48 4.40 -8.46
C SER A 99 -11.81 3.51 -9.52
N LEU A 100 -10.80 2.73 -9.16
CA LEU A 100 -10.17 1.80 -10.10
C LEU A 100 -11.19 0.80 -10.63
N LYS A 101 -11.15 0.55 -11.94
CA LYS A 101 -12.06 -0.36 -12.64
C LYS A 101 -11.29 -1.34 -13.51
N LYS A 102 -11.91 -2.49 -13.80
CA LYS A 102 -11.43 -3.41 -14.83
C LYS A 102 -11.23 -2.64 -16.16
N PRO A 103 -10.26 -2.99 -16.98
CA PRO A 103 -9.56 -4.28 -17.04
C PRO A 103 -8.24 -4.38 -16.27
N LEU A 104 -7.95 -3.47 -15.33
CA LEU A 104 -6.70 -3.60 -14.57
C LEU A 104 -6.82 -4.76 -13.56
N PHE A 105 -5.93 -5.73 -13.68
CA PHE A 105 -5.87 -6.90 -12.79
C PHE A 105 -4.45 -7.12 -12.29
N PHE A 106 -4.34 -7.36 -11.00
CA PHE A 106 -3.05 -7.51 -10.35
C PHE A 106 -2.87 -8.90 -9.75
N ASP A 107 -1.65 -9.41 -9.82
CA ASP A 107 -1.24 -10.62 -9.11
C ASP A 107 -0.99 -10.32 -7.64
N VAL A 108 -0.43 -9.14 -7.36
CA VAL A 108 -0.08 -8.70 -5.99
C VAL A 108 -0.44 -7.23 -5.81
N ILE A 109 -1.05 -6.93 -4.67
CA ILE A 109 -1.16 -5.56 -4.15
C ILE A 109 -0.20 -5.48 -2.97
N ILE A 110 0.74 -4.52 -2.99
CA ILE A 110 1.66 -4.27 -1.88
C ILE A 110 1.08 -3.18 -1.00
N GLU A 111 0.84 -3.56 0.25
CA GLU A 111 0.29 -2.64 1.24
C GLU A 111 1.40 -2.05 2.12
N UNK A 112 1.83 -0.69 2.15
CA UNK A 112 2.69 -0.09 2.86
C UNK A 112 2.13 1.09 3.35
N THR A 113 1.64 1.46 4.31
CA THR A 113 1.10 2.70 4.88
C THR A 113 -0.08 3.35 4.11
N PHE A 114 -0.81 2.58 3.31
CA PHE A 114 -2.02 3.07 2.65
C PHE A 114 -3.28 2.77 3.48
N PHE A 115 -3.44 1.53 3.95
CA PHE A 115 -4.61 1.12 4.74
C PHE A 115 -4.76 1.99 6.01
N CYS A 116 -3.65 2.37 6.63
CA CYS A 116 -3.65 3.24 7.80
C CYS A 116 -3.91 4.70 7.48
N ALA A 117 -3.92 5.07 6.20
CA ALA A 117 -4.09 6.46 5.76
C ALA A 117 -5.51 6.77 5.29
N ILE A 118 -6.34 5.75 5.06
CA ILE A 118 -7.74 5.94 4.67
C ILE A 118 -8.63 6.03 5.92
N ASP A 119 -9.75 6.74 5.79
CA ASP A 119 -10.76 6.80 6.85
C ASP A 119 -11.17 5.36 7.21
N PRO A 120 -11.14 4.95 8.49
CA PRO A 120 -11.53 3.60 8.87
C PRO A 120 -12.91 3.16 8.39
N VAL A 121 -13.83 4.09 8.16
CA VAL A 121 -15.17 3.78 7.62
C VAL A 121 -15.05 3.16 6.21
N LEU A 122 -13.95 3.41 5.49
CA LEU A 122 -13.69 2.88 4.14
C LEU A 122 -12.98 1.53 4.15
N ARG A 123 -12.63 0.99 5.31
CA ARG A 123 -11.92 -0.30 5.39
C ARG A 123 -12.68 -1.45 4.72
N PRO A 124 -14.02 -1.57 4.88
CA PRO A 124 -14.76 -2.58 4.11
C PRO A 124 -14.66 -2.35 2.59
N ASN A 125 -14.67 -1.10 2.14
CA ASN A 125 -14.50 -0.76 0.72
C ASN A 125 -13.10 -1.15 0.21
N TYR A 126 -12.06 -1.01 1.04
CA TYR A 126 -10.71 -1.45 0.70
C TYR A 126 -10.69 -2.98 0.46
N VAL A 127 -11.33 -3.75 1.33
CA VAL A 127 -11.43 -5.22 1.18
C VAL A 127 -12.14 -5.57 -0.13
N GLU A 128 -13.27 -4.93 -0.42
CA GLU A 128 -14.03 -5.18 -1.65
C GLU A 128 -13.21 -4.79 -2.90
N LYS A 129 -12.57 -3.60 -2.87
CA LYS A 129 -11.81 -3.11 -4.03
C LYS A 129 -10.57 -3.98 -4.30
N THR A 130 -9.82 -4.35 -3.27
CA THR A 130 -8.65 -5.22 -3.45
C THR A 130 -9.07 -6.58 -3.99
N ASN A 131 -10.18 -7.14 -3.49
CA ASN A 131 -10.72 -8.39 -4.01
C ASN A 131 -11.10 -8.25 -5.50
N GLU A 132 -11.76 -7.15 -5.85
CA GLU A 132 -12.23 -6.89 -7.23
C GLU A 132 -11.08 -6.81 -8.23
N ILE A 133 -9.97 -6.11 -7.89
CA ILE A 133 -8.88 -5.84 -8.83
C ILE A 133 -7.77 -6.90 -8.81
N LEU A 134 -7.81 -7.84 -7.86
CA LEU A 134 -6.88 -8.97 -7.86
C LEU A 134 -7.37 -10.06 -8.81
N LYS A 135 -6.43 -10.69 -9.50
CA LYS A 135 -6.65 -11.94 -10.26
C LYS A 135 -7.01 -13.08 -9.32
N GLU A 136 -7.53 -14.16 -9.87
CA GLU A 136 -7.67 -15.42 -9.11
C GLU A 136 -6.32 -15.79 -8.50
N ASN A 137 -6.31 -16.22 -7.25
CA ASN A 137 -5.11 -16.54 -6.48
C ASN A 137 -4.18 -15.34 -6.25
N GLY A 138 -4.64 -14.15 -6.59
CA GLY A 138 -3.89 -12.93 -6.30
C GLY A 138 -3.84 -12.66 -4.79
N LYS A 139 -2.92 -11.81 -4.37
CA LYS A 139 -2.70 -11.59 -2.94
C LYS A 139 -2.38 -10.12 -2.60
N ILE A 140 -2.65 -9.83 -1.33
CA ILE A 140 -2.14 -8.62 -0.70
C ILE A 140 -0.92 -9.02 0.13
N UNK A 141 0.32 -8.29 0.08
CA UNK A 141 1.37 -8.51 0.74
C UNK A 141 1.72 -7.34 1.40
N GLY A 142 2.11 -7.34 2.55
CA GLY A 142 2.65 -6.08 3.09
C GLY A 142 2.57 -5.95 4.60
N LEU A 143 2.33 -4.72 5.04
CA LEU A 143 2.42 -4.38 6.46
C LEU A 143 1.15 -3.67 6.93
N LEU A 144 0.63 -4.07 8.09
CA LEU A 144 -0.46 -3.38 8.80
C LEU A 144 0.01 -3.02 10.21
N PHE A 145 -0.37 -1.86 10.72
CA PHE A 145 0.00 -1.47 12.09
C PHE A 145 -0.68 -2.37 13.14
N ASN A 146 0.10 -2.81 14.10
CA ASN A 146 -0.34 -3.57 15.29
C ASN A 146 -0.28 -2.62 16.49
N ARG A 147 -1.06 -1.55 16.44
CA ARG A 147 -1.14 -0.58 17.53
C ARG A 147 -2.29 0.39 17.32
N GLU A 148 -2.69 1.03 18.38
CA GLU A 148 -3.55 2.21 18.33
C GLU A 148 -2.68 3.45 18.47
N PHE A 149 -3.11 4.56 17.88
CA PHE A 149 -2.40 5.83 17.97
C PHE A 149 -3.19 6.79 18.88
N ASP A 150 -2.48 7.67 19.58
CA ASP A 150 -3.08 8.64 20.51
C ASP A 150 -3.71 9.84 19.80
N THR A 151 -3.58 9.89 18.46
CA THR A 151 -4.12 10.99 17.65
C THR A 151 -5.29 10.51 16.78
N UNK A 152 -5.82 11.20 16.26
CA UNK A 152 -6.83 11.01 15.47
C UNK A 152 -6.55 10.42 14.25
N GLY A 153 -5.66 10.52 13.80
CA GLY A 153 -5.12 10.04 12.54
C GLY A 153 -5.31 10.99 11.36
N PRO A 154 -4.80 10.66 10.19
CA PRO A 154 -3.93 9.52 9.92
C PRO A 154 -2.56 9.65 10.57
N PRO A 155 -1.86 8.56 10.90
CA PRO A 155 -2.24 7.18 10.62
C PRO A 155 -3.29 6.66 11.59
N PHE A 156 -4.12 5.73 11.11
CA PHE A 156 -5.09 5.01 11.93
C PHE A 156 -4.54 3.61 12.22
N GLY A 157 -4.61 3.22 13.48
CA GLY A 157 -4.13 1.91 13.90
C GLY A 157 -5.14 0.79 13.72
N GLY A 158 -4.88 -0.32 14.37
CA GLY A 158 -5.81 -1.44 14.39
C GLY A 158 -5.24 -2.65 15.10
N THR A 159 -6.05 -3.69 15.18
CA THR A 159 -5.74 -4.93 15.89
C THR A 159 -5.89 -6.12 14.96
N GLU A 160 -5.25 -7.23 15.34
CA GLU A 160 -5.38 -8.51 14.61
C GLU A 160 -6.85 -8.92 14.50
N LYS A 161 -7.60 -8.81 15.59
CA LYS A 161 -9.03 -9.17 15.63
C LYS A 161 -9.83 -8.38 14.58
N GLU A 162 -9.61 -7.07 14.53
CA GLU A 162 -10.29 -6.20 13.57
C GLU A 162 -9.94 -6.60 12.13
N TYR A 163 -8.65 -6.78 11.84
CA TYR A 163 -8.19 -7.11 10.49
C TYR A 163 -8.72 -8.47 10.04
N ARG A 164 -8.67 -9.48 10.91
CA ARG A 164 -9.21 -10.80 10.57
C ARG A 164 -10.71 -10.72 10.29
N GLY A 165 -11.46 -9.96 11.08
CA GLY A 165 -12.89 -9.75 10.84
C GLY A 165 -13.18 -9.07 9.51
N LEU A 166 -12.36 -8.06 9.13
CA LEU A 166 -12.53 -7.33 7.88
C LEU A 166 -12.26 -8.18 6.65
N PHE A 167 -11.16 -8.96 6.66
CA PHE A 167 -10.68 -9.65 5.46
C PHE A 167 -11.22 -11.07 5.30
N ASN A 168 -11.75 -11.67 6.37
CA ASN A 168 -12.11 -13.08 6.43
C ASN A 168 -13.09 -13.54 5.33
N SER A 169 -14.05 -12.70 4.94
CA SER A 169 -15.03 -13.08 3.94
C SER A 169 -14.46 -13.20 2.52
N LYS A 170 -13.37 -12.50 2.23
CA LYS A 170 -12.81 -12.39 0.88
C LYS A 170 -11.40 -12.96 0.73
N PHE A 171 -10.69 -13.20 1.82
CA PHE A 171 -9.28 -13.60 1.79
C PHE A 171 -9.00 -14.75 2.74
N ASN A 172 -8.08 -15.63 2.34
CA ASN A 172 -7.44 -16.64 3.20
C ASN A 172 -6.15 -16.05 3.75
N PHE A 173 -5.88 -16.30 5.03
CA PHE A 173 -4.70 -15.77 5.73
C PHE A 173 -3.54 -16.76 5.56
N LYS A 174 -2.69 -16.56 4.54
CA LYS A 174 -1.49 -17.38 4.35
C LYS A 174 -0.43 -17.03 5.38
N LYS A 175 -0.26 -15.72 5.65
CA LYS A 175 0.59 -15.22 6.74
C LYS A 175 -0.10 -14.05 7.43
N PHE A 176 0.01 -14.03 8.73
CA PHE A 176 -0.44 -12.93 9.57
C PHE A 176 0.38 -13.00 10.85
N GLU A 177 1.53 -12.33 10.89
CA GLU A 177 2.51 -12.49 11.97
C GLU A 177 3.23 -11.17 12.25
N ASN A 178 3.80 -11.03 13.44
CA ASN A 178 4.59 -9.84 13.76
C ASN A 178 5.75 -9.71 12.77
N SER A 179 5.99 -8.51 12.24
CA SER A 179 7.06 -8.27 11.29
C SER A 179 8.39 -8.16 12.03
N LEU A 180 9.27 -9.13 11.82
CA LEU A 180 10.58 -9.17 12.48
C LEU A 180 11.62 -8.28 11.78
N LEU A 181 11.33 -7.82 10.55
CA LEU A 181 12.28 -7.07 9.72
C LEU A 181 11.96 -5.58 9.66
N SER A 182 10.90 -5.12 10.32
CA SER A 182 10.51 -3.70 10.31
C SER A 182 11.60 -2.84 10.96
N SER A 183 11.74 -1.63 10.46
CA SER A 183 12.71 -0.65 10.99
C SER A 183 12.40 -0.32 12.46
N UNK A 184 13.28 0.11 13.00
CA UNK A 184 13.28 0.36 14.26
C UNK A 184 12.18 0.99 14.82
N PRO A 185 11.82 2.17 14.32
CA PRO A 185 10.64 2.81 14.94
C PRO A 185 9.34 1.99 14.83
N ARG A 186 9.28 1.06 13.89
CA ARG A 186 8.07 0.26 13.62
C ARG A 186 8.18 -1.18 14.09
N LYS A 187 9.34 -1.59 14.56
CA LYS A 187 9.55 -2.94 15.10
C LYS A 187 8.57 -3.17 16.26
N GLU A 188 7.91 -4.33 16.26
CA GLU A 188 6.87 -4.71 17.22
C GLU A 188 5.51 -4.03 16.98
N TYR A 189 5.44 -3.04 16.07
CA TYR A 189 4.20 -2.31 15.81
C TYR A 189 3.64 -2.57 14.42
N GLU A 190 4.17 -3.58 13.70
CA GLU A 190 3.66 -3.96 12.38
C GLU A 190 3.47 -5.47 12.28
N PHE A 191 2.36 -5.87 11.64
CA PHE A 191 2.17 -7.24 11.16
C PHE A 191 2.67 -7.34 9.72
N TRP A 192 3.34 -8.45 9.40
CA TRP A 192 3.54 -8.88 8.02
C TRP A 192 2.34 -9.72 7.61
N ILE A 193 1.73 -9.40 6.48
CA ILE A 193 0.55 -10.11 5.99
C ILE A 193 0.79 -10.67 4.59
N GLU A 194 0.23 -11.85 4.33
CA GLU A 194 0.01 -12.40 2.99
C GLU A 194 -1.41 -12.95 2.98
N LEU A 195 -2.30 -12.25 2.30
CA LEU A 195 -3.72 -12.56 2.22
C LEU A 195 -4.05 -12.96 0.79
N ILE A 196 -4.51 -14.19 0.60
CA ILE A 196 -4.80 -14.75 -0.72
C ILE A 196 -6.31 -14.60 -1.02
N LYS A 197 -6.63 -14.03 -2.18
CA LYS A 197 -8.02 -13.89 -2.62
C LYS A 197 -8.71 -15.25 -2.62
N LYS A 198 -9.89 -15.33 -2.02
CA LYS A 198 -10.76 -16.53 -2.10
C LYS A 198 -11.39 -16.64 -3.49
N ASN A 199 -11.51 -17.86 -3.98
CA ASN A 199 -12.20 -18.17 -5.24
C ASN A 199 -13.73 -18.08 -5.06
#